data_1d67c09bc9b84d1771bed142b3865ecf
#
_entry.id   1d67c09bc9b84d1771bed142b3865ecf
#
_cell.length_a   1.000
_cell.length_b   1.000
_cell.length_c   1.000
_cell.angle_alpha   90.00
_cell.angle_beta   90.00
_cell.angle_gamma   90.00
#
_symmetry.space_group_name_H-M   'P 1'
#
loop_
_entity.id
_entity.type
_entity.pdbx_description
1 polymer ?
#
loop_
_entity_poly.entity_id
_entity_poly.type
_entity_poly.pdbx_seq_one_letter_code
_entity_poly.pdbx_strand_id
1 'polypeptide(L)'
;MGAGLPCGGAGHRILIENSEYWLRNYGDLAMLDVTVRRIRTRWPLATVGVMTESPALVAAYFPGVLGITVGSRDPWGAPGRVERLAAAVGPAVAGPPAVAALRARAWLLPRAVRVRDRLRDLRSRGSSTDEPQPAPEPSHAEILAPRIERRHPGAARAVREASLVVALGGGYLTDADIPQAGRVLDLLEYACGVGVPAAMVGQGIGPLRDPELRERATQALGKLPLIALRERRRGPELLESLGVPSSSVVVTGDDAIELAQNVRKVSPGNDIGVCLRVAKYSPVAARAQEIVGATLRAAAAEFDARLVPLIIAETPGSPDRATTLPLVRGSANPVEPVGSFVRPAAVAAQVGRCRILVTGAYHLAVFALSQGIPVVGLTSTEYYDDKFLGLADMFGGGVRLVHLDDPELSEHLPAAIRAAWAEADDVRAALRARADEQVLGSRNAFERLFGLLERTHTEHA
;
A
#
# COMPACT_ATOMS: atom_id res chain seq x y z
N MET A 1 -12.35 6.45 42.09
CA MET A 1 -10.95 6.60 41.69
C MET A 1 -10.96 7.19 40.29
N GLY A 2 -10.66 8.47 40.17
CA GLY A 2 -10.77 9.23 38.94
C GLY A 2 -9.63 8.86 37.99
N ALA A 3 -9.98 8.44 36.80
CA ALA A 3 -9.05 8.38 35.68
C ALA A 3 -8.77 9.80 35.23
N GLY A 4 -7.54 10.26 35.45
CA GLY A 4 -7.09 11.57 34.98
C GLY A 4 -7.15 11.64 33.47
N LEU A 5 -7.86 12.66 32.99
CA LEU A 5 -7.82 13.06 31.58
C LEU A 5 -6.37 13.50 31.25
N PRO A 6 -5.78 13.06 30.12
CA PRO A 6 -4.46 13.51 29.72
C PRO A 6 -4.49 15.01 29.42
N CYS A 7 -3.54 15.72 30.01
CA CYS A 7 -3.35 17.16 29.86
C CYS A 7 -2.94 17.55 28.44
N GLY A 8 -3.47 18.71 27.99
CA GLY A 8 -2.79 19.63 27.08
C GLY A 8 -2.99 19.40 25.58
N GLY A 9 -4.06 19.98 25.04
CA GLY A 9 -4.44 19.86 23.68
C GLY A 9 -3.95 20.90 22.70
N ALA A 10 -2.71 20.91 22.29
CA ALA A 10 -2.42 21.34 20.92
C ALA A 10 -2.70 20.14 20.02
N GLY A 11 -3.65 20.23 19.10
CA GLY A 11 -4.00 19.13 18.20
C GLY A 11 -2.80 18.76 17.33
N HIS A 12 -2.28 17.52 17.47
CA HIS A 12 -1.20 17.03 16.64
C HIS A 12 -1.57 17.05 15.15
N ARG A 13 -0.61 17.39 14.30
CA ARG A 13 -0.72 17.27 12.84
C ARG A 13 0.05 16.03 12.41
N ILE A 14 -0.64 14.99 11.96
CA ILE A 14 -0.02 13.73 11.56
C ILE A 14 -0.08 13.63 10.04
N LEU A 15 1.08 13.64 9.39
CA LEU A 15 1.20 13.49 7.95
C LEU A 15 1.44 12.02 7.59
N ILE A 16 0.56 11.45 6.77
CA ILE A 16 0.70 10.10 6.23
C ILE A 16 1.21 10.21 4.80
N GLU A 17 2.40 9.66 4.53
CA GLU A 17 2.86 9.38 3.18
C GLU A 17 2.20 8.09 2.70
N ASN A 18 1.28 8.25 1.75
CA ASN A 18 0.52 7.14 1.21
C ASN A 18 1.25 6.49 0.03
N SER A 19 1.31 5.17 0.03
CA SER A 19 2.02 4.41 -1.01
C SER A 19 1.40 4.60 -2.41
N GLU A 20 0.07 4.76 -2.50
CA GLU A 20 -0.67 4.86 -3.77
C GLU A 20 -1.52 6.12 -3.82
N TYR A 21 -1.02 7.17 -4.50
CA TYR A 21 -1.62 8.51 -4.54
C TYR A 21 -2.98 8.60 -5.27
N TRP A 22 -3.33 7.61 -6.06
CA TRP A 22 -4.61 7.57 -6.79
C TRP A 22 -5.72 6.88 -6.00
N LEU A 23 -5.40 6.21 -4.89
CA LEU A 23 -6.35 5.50 -4.02
C LEU A 23 -7.18 4.45 -4.78
N ARG A 24 -6.49 3.68 -5.67
CA ARG A 24 -7.11 2.67 -6.54
C ARG A 24 -6.75 1.23 -6.16
N ASN A 25 -6.01 1.04 -5.08
CA ASN A 25 -5.67 -0.26 -4.51
C ASN A 25 -6.36 -0.40 -3.15
N TYR A 26 -7.31 -1.31 -3.04
CA TYR A 26 -8.07 -1.53 -1.80
C TYR A 26 -7.22 -2.12 -0.67
N GLY A 27 -6.09 -2.76 -0.98
CA GLY A 27 -5.14 -3.20 0.04
C GLY A 27 -4.45 -2.02 0.72
N ASP A 28 -3.94 -1.07 -0.08
CA ASP A 28 -3.32 0.15 0.44
C ASP A 28 -4.35 1.01 1.18
N LEU A 29 -5.60 1.08 0.67
CA LEU A 29 -6.70 1.73 1.37
C LEU A 29 -7.07 1.04 2.69
N ALA A 30 -6.92 -0.28 2.80
CA ALA A 30 -7.16 -1.01 4.05
C ALA A 30 -6.11 -0.66 5.12
N MET A 31 -4.83 -0.60 4.73
CA MET A 31 -3.76 -0.15 5.63
C MET A 31 -3.97 1.30 6.07
N LEU A 32 -4.37 2.18 5.13
CA LEU A 32 -4.67 3.57 5.43
C LEU A 32 -5.86 3.70 6.40
N ASP A 33 -6.93 2.90 6.23
CA ASP A 33 -8.09 2.87 7.12
C ASP A 33 -7.69 2.50 8.55
N VAL A 34 -6.90 1.45 8.71
CA VAL A 34 -6.38 1.01 10.02
C VAL A 34 -5.52 2.10 10.65
N THR A 35 -4.60 2.69 9.89
CA THR A 35 -3.70 3.74 10.37
C THR A 35 -4.47 4.99 10.83
N VAL A 36 -5.39 5.49 10.01
CA VAL A 36 -6.23 6.66 10.35
C VAL A 36 -7.08 6.39 11.58
N ARG A 37 -7.68 5.20 11.68
CA ARG A 37 -8.51 4.81 12.83
C ARG A 37 -7.69 4.75 14.11
N ARG A 38 -6.49 4.15 14.10
CA ARG A 38 -5.59 4.06 15.26
C ARG A 38 -5.13 5.44 15.72
N ILE A 39 -4.74 6.33 14.79
CA ILE A 39 -4.35 7.70 15.10
C ILE A 39 -5.51 8.45 15.77
N ARG A 40 -6.72 8.37 15.21
CA ARG A 40 -7.91 9.03 15.76
C ARG A 40 -8.35 8.46 17.12
N THR A 41 -8.14 7.17 17.34
CA THR A 41 -8.41 6.55 18.64
C THR A 41 -7.45 7.06 19.71
N ARG A 42 -6.15 7.17 19.36
CA ARG A 42 -5.12 7.65 20.29
C ARG A 42 -5.21 9.16 20.54
N TRP A 43 -5.42 9.93 19.47
CA TRP A 43 -5.48 11.38 19.48
C TRP A 43 -6.75 11.89 18.77
N PRO A 44 -7.89 11.94 19.47
CA PRO A 44 -9.18 12.34 18.85
C PRO A 44 -9.19 13.75 18.25
N LEU A 45 -8.32 14.65 18.74
CA LEU A 45 -8.18 16.02 18.26
C LEU A 45 -7.09 16.21 17.20
N ALA A 46 -6.40 15.14 16.80
CA ALA A 46 -5.35 15.22 15.78
C ALA A 46 -5.94 15.55 14.41
N THR A 47 -5.27 16.45 13.70
CA THR A 47 -5.50 16.68 12.28
C THR A 47 -4.66 15.69 11.48
N VAL A 48 -5.31 14.81 10.72
CA VAL A 48 -4.65 13.83 9.87
C VAL A 48 -4.63 14.32 8.43
N GLY A 49 -3.44 14.41 7.84
CA GLY A 49 -3.21 14.73 6.44
C GLY A 49 -2.65 13.52 5.69
N VAL A 50 -3.09 13.28 4.47
CA VAL A 50 -2.64 12.17 3.62
C VAL A 50 -2.12 12.73 2.31
N MET A 51 -0.88 12.38 1.95
CA MET A 51 -0.29 12.73 0.66
C MET A 51 -1.05 12.03 -0.46
N THR A 52 -1.52 12.78 -1.45
CA THR A 52 -2.36 12.26 -2.53
C THR A 52 -2.35 13.16 -3.76
N GLU A 53 -2.72 12.62 -4.92
CA GLU A 53 -3.09 13.42 -6.09
C GLU A 53 -4.60 13.76 -6.13
N SER A 54 -5.43 13.12 -5.29
CA SER A 54 -6.88 13.32 -5.25
C SER A 54 -7.40 13.62 -3.84
N PRO A 55 -7.34 14.88 -3.37
CA PRO A 55 -7.92 15.27 -2.08
C PRO A 55 -9.41 14.90 -1.93
N ALA A 56 -10.17 14.99 -3.02
CA ALA A 56 -11.58 14.61 -3.02
C ALA A 56 -11.80 13.11 -2.72
N LEU A 57 -10.93 12.22 -3.21
CA LEU A 57 -11.01 10.80 -2.88
C LEU A 57 -10.64 10.52 -1.43
N VAL A 58 -9.60 11.19 -0.89
CA VAL A 58 -9.28 11.09 0.53
C VAL A 58 -10.48 11.50 1.37
N ALA A 59 -11.08 12.64 1.07
CA ALA A 59 -12.25 13.13 1.81
C ALA A 59 -13.46 12.18 1.70
N ALA A 60 -13.67 11.57 0.53
CA ALA A 60 -14.76 10.61 0.30
C ALA A 60 -14.59 9.29 1.07
N TYR A 61 -13.37 8.76 1.12
CA TYR A 61 -13.07 7.53 1.88
C TYR A 61 -12.96 7.80 3.39
N PHE A 62 -12.36 8.93 3.76
CA PHE A 62 -12.00 9.27 5.14
C PHE A 62 -12.50 10.67 5.52
N PRO A 63 -13.81 10.86 5.78
CA PRO A 63 -14.34 12.16 6.17
C PRO A 63 -13.56 12.78 7.34
N GLY A 64 -13.17 14.06 7.19
CA GLY A 64 -12.36 14.77 8.17
C GLY A 64 -10.84 14.50 8.10
N VAL A 65 -10.36 13.72 7.12
CA VAL A 65 -8.93 13.62 6.77
C VAL A 65 -8.64 14.59 5.63
N LEU A 66 -7.52 15.30 5.70
CA LEU A 66 -7.09 16.25 4.68
C LEU A 66 -6.30 15.53 3.58
N GLY A 67 -6.70 15.70 2.33
CA GLY A 67 -5.90 15.30 1.18
C GLY A 67 -4.87 16.38 0.85
N ILE A 68 -3.59 16.06 0.91
CA ILE A 68 -2.50 17.01 0.69
C ILE A 68 -1.80 16.67 -0.62
N THR A 69 -1.73 17.64 -1.53
CA THR A 69 -0.96 17.52 -2.78
C THR A 69 0.42 18.12 -2.65
N VAL A 70 1.35 17.68 -3.47
CA VAL A 70 2.73 18.21 -3.51
C VAL A 70 2.80 19.72 -3.78
N GLY A 71 1.76 20.31 -4.37
CA GLY A 71 1.66 21.73 -4.70
C GLY A 71 0.69 22.52 -3.82
N SER A 72 0.16 21.95 -2.73
CA SER A 72 -0.77 22.65 -1.83
C SER A 72 -0.18 23.93 -1.26
N ARG A 73 -0.91 25.05 -1.37
CA ARG A 73 -0.48 26.33 -0.78
C ARG A 73 -0.71 26.37 0.73
N ASP A 74 -1.77 25.76 1.19
CA ASP A 74 -2.12 25.61 2.61
C ASP A 74 -2.49 24.13 2.86
N PRO A 75 -1.50 23.28 3.15
CA PRO A 75 -1.73 21.84 3.26
C PRO A 75 -2.58 21.44 4.47
N TRP A 76 -2.58 22.23 5.51
CA TRP A 76 -3.34 21.98 6.75
C TRP A 76 -4.60 22.87 6.90
N GLY A 77 -4.92 23.61 5.86
CA GLY A 77 -6.11 24.45 5.80
C GLY A 77 -7.42 23.66 5.75
N ALA A 78 -8.52 24.35 5.93
CA ALA A 78 -9.85 23.73 5.86
C ALA A 78 -10.11 23.11 4.47
N PRO A 79 -10.81 21.95 4.40
CA PRO A 79 -11.13 21.32 3.14
C PRO A 79 -11.99 22.22 2.24
N GLY A 80 -11.71 22.24 0.94
CA GLY A 80 -12.44 23.00 -0.05
C GLY A 80 -13.88 22.52 -0.25
N ARG A 81 -14.61 23.19 -1.13
CA ARG A 81 -16.02 22.81 -1.42
C ARG A 81 -16.14 21.42 -2.04
N VAL A 82 -15.20 21.07 -2.92
CA VAL A 82 -15.20 19.77 -3.60
C VAL A 82 -14.95 18.63 -2.60
N GLU A 83 -13.99 18.80 -1.70
CA GLU A 83 -13.67 17.81 -0.67
C GLU A 83 -14.84 17.63 0.31
N ARG A 84 -15.49 18.71 0.72
CA ARG A 84 -16.68 18.64 1.59
C ARG A 84 -17.84 17.91 0.91
N LEU A 85 -18.09 18.19 -0.38
CA LEU A 85 -19.11 17.48 -1.14
C LEU A 85 -18.75 16.01 -1.28
N ALA A 86 -17.49 15.70 -1.63
CA ALA A 86 -17.01 14.32 -1.76
C ALA A 86 -17.16 13.52 -0.46
N ALA A 87 -16.85 14.15 0.69
CA ALA A 87 -17.05 13.54 2.00
C ALA A 87 -18.53 13.23 2.29
N ALA A 88 -19.44 14.08 1.84
CA ALA A 88 -20.89 13.90 2.05
C ALA A 88 -21.48 12.80 1.17
N VAL A 89 -21.05 12.69 -0.11
CA VAL A 89 -21.61 11.71 -1.06
C VAL A 89 -20.90 10.36 -1.05
N GLY A 90 -19.68 10.31 -0.49
CA GLY A 90 -18.86 9.09 -0.39
C GLY A 90 -18.18 8.65 -1.69
N PRO A 91 -17.34 7.59 -1.61
CA PRO A 91 -16.43 7.23 -2.69
C PRO A 91 -17.13 6.68 -3.94
N ALA A 92 -18.27 6.03 -3.82
CA ALA A 92 -19.01 5.49 -4.97
C ALA A 92 -19.48 6.60 -5.94
N VAL A 93 -19.84 7.76 -5.41
CA VAL A 93 -20.30 8.92 -6.19
C VAL A 93 -19.15 9.85 -6.57
N ALA A 94 -18.28 10.17 -5.61
CA ALA A 94 -17.14 11.08 -5.83
C ALA A 94 -16.00 10.45 -6.66
N GLY A 95 -15.89 9.13 -6.66
CA GLY A 95 -14.76 8.42 -7.26
C GLY A 95 -14.66 8.56 -8.78
N PRO A 96 -15.72 8.28 -9.57
CA PRO A 96 -15.66 8.38 -11.02
C PRO A 96 -15.19 9.75 -11.53
N PRO A 97 -15.77 10.89 -11.09
CA PRO A 97 -15.30 12.21 -11.53
C PRO A 97 -13.89 12.55 -11.04
N ALA A 98 -13.52 12.13 -9.82
CA ALA A 98 -12.18 12.35 -9.31
C ALA A 98 -11.09 11.65 -10.13
N VAL A 99 -11.31 10.38 -10.49
CA VAL A 99 -10.38 9.63 -11.37
C VAL A 99 -10.39 10.17 -12.80
N ALA A 100 -11.52 10.62 -13.32
CA ALA A 100 -11.58 11.29 -14.62
C ALA A 100 -10.71 12.57 -14.64
N ALA A 101 -10.78 13.37 -13.59
CA ALA A 101 -9.95 14.57 -13.41
C ALA A 101 -8.45 14.23 -13.32
N LEU A 102 -8.07 13.18 -12.58
CA LEU A 102 -6.69 12.71 -12.52
C LEU A 102 -6.16 12.27 -13.89
N ARG A 103 -6.96 11.52 -14.65
CA ARG A 103 -6.60 11.08 -16.02
C ARG A 103 -6.43 12.26 -16.97
N ALA A 104 -7.35 13.23 -16.92
CA ALA A 104 -7.27 14.45 -17.73
C ALA A 104 -5.99 15.23 -17.38
N ARG A 105 -5.67 15.38 -16.10
CA ARG A 105 -4.44 16.04 -15.63
C ARG A 105 -3.19 15.29 -16.10
N ALA A 106 -3.14 13.98 -15.95
CA ALA A 106 -2.01 13.15 -16.40
C ALA A 106 -1.80 13.23 -17.92
N TRP A 107 -2.87 13.40 -18.70
CA TRP A 107 -2.81 13.58 -20.15
C TRP A 107 -2.36 14.99 -20.57
N LEU A 108 -2.78 16.04 -19.84
CA LEU A 108 -2.49 17.45 -20.15
C LEU A 108 -1.09 17.90 -19.71
N LEU A 109 -0.64 17.47 -18.51
CA LEU A 109 0.62 17.93 -17.93
C LEU A 109 1.86 17.69 -18.81
N PRO A 110 2.10 16.52 -19.40
CA PRO A 110 3.26 16.29 -20.26
C PRO A 110 3.24 17.13 -21.53
N ARG A 111 2.05 17.53 -22.01
CA ARG A 111 1.87 18.40 -23.17
C ARG A 111 2.18 19.85 -22.83
N ALA A 112 1.70 20.31 -21.69
CA ALA A 112 1.96 21.66 -21.19
C ALA A 112 3.44 21.89 -20.90
N VAL A 113 4.13 20.90 -20.30
CA VAL A 113 5.58 20.94 -20.05
C VAL A 113 6.35 21.03 -21.37
N ARG A 114 6.04 20.19 -22.36
CA ARG A 114 6.68 20.22 -23.68
C ARG A 114 6.51 21.56 -24.41
N VAL A 115 5.33 22.17 -24.30
CA VAL A 115 5.07 23.50 -24.88
C VAL A 115 5.88 24.58 -24.16
N ARG A 116 5.90 24.52 -22.82
CA ARG A 116 6.68 25.46 -22.02
C ARG A 116 8.17 25.35 -22.28
N ASP A 117 8.70 24.13 -22.39
CA ASP A 117 10.13 23.90 -22.67
C ASP A 117 10.51 24.38 -24.08
N ARG A 118 9.67 24.14 -25.10
CA ARG A 118 9.86 24.73 -26.45
C ARG A 118 9.82 26.25 -26.43
N LEU A 119 8.94 26.87 -25.63
CA LEU A 119 8.91 28.34 -25.50
C LEU A 119 10.12 28.87 -24.74
N ARG A 120 10.71 28.11 -23.83
CA ARG A 120 11.91 28.44 -23.08
C ARG A 120 13.14 28.34 -23.98
N ASP A 121 13.27 27.29 -24.79
CA ASP A 121 14.32 27.09 -25.76
C ASP A 121 14.33 28.21 -26.85
N LEU A 122 13.13 28.69 -27.21
CA LEU A 122 13.00 29.85 -28.12
C LEU A 122 13.48 31.17 -27.48
N ARG A 123 13.42 31.30 -26.16
CA ARG A 123 13.86 32.48 -25.41
C ARG A 123 15.35 32.43 -25.01
N SER A 124 15.92 31.23 -24.86
CA SER A 124 17.33 31.06 -24.42
C SER A 124 18.37 31.10 -25.51
N ARG A 125 17.99 31.26 -26.78
CA ARG A 125 18.93 31.38 -27.93
C ARG A 125 19.74 32.66 -27.98
N GLY A 126 19.82 33.42 -26.89
CA GLY A 126 20.48 34.74 -26.83
C GLY A 126 21.51 34.95 -25.73
N SER A 127 21.96 33.97 -24.98
CA SER A 127 22.95 34.20 -23.92
C SER A 127 24.06 33.15 -23.97
N SER A 128 25.25 33.62 -24.30
CA SER A 128 26.52 32.91 -24.14
C SER A 128 26.88 32.85 -22.65
N THR A 129 27.23 31.67 -22.16
CA THR A 129 27.58 31.44 -20.76
C THR A 129 29.07 31.28 -20.58
N ASP A 130 29.67 32.08 -19.68
CA ASP A 130 30.94 31.79 -19.02
C ASP A 130 30.79 30.51 -18.19
N GLU A 131 31.70 29.56 -18.33
CA GLU A 131 31.80 28.38 -17.50
C GLU A 131 32.35 28.73 -16.11
N PRO A 132 31.62 28.47 -15.01
CA PRO A 132 32.20 28.61 -13.67
C PRO A 132 33.07 27.40 -13.34
N GLN A 133 34.19 27.64 -12.63
CA GLN A 133 35.00 26.58 -12.02
C GLN A 133 34.20 25.63 -11.15
N PRO A 134 34.49 24.33 -11.17
CA PRO A 134 33.78 23.36 -10.36
C PRO A 134 34.00 23.62 -8.86
N ALA A 135 32.96 24.04 -8.19
CA ALA A 135 32.85 23.97 -6.72
C ALA A 135 32.76 22.52 -6.27
N PRO A 136 33.20 22.17 -5.05
CA PRO A 136 33.01 20.82 -4.53
C PRO A 136 31.52 20.44 -4.61
N GLU A 137 31.23 19.24 -5.10
CA GLU A 137 29.86 18.79 -5.26
C GLU A 137 29.17 18.76 -3.87
N PRO A 138 28.04 19.47 -3.72
CA PRO A 138 27.33 19.52 -2.45
C PRO A 138 26.82 18.12 -2.08
N SER A 139 26.82 17.79 -0.79
CA SER A 139 26.30 16.52 -0.29
C SER A 139 24.83 16.33 -0.66
N HIS A 140 24.37 15.08 -0.73
CA HIS A 140 22.95 14.78 -1.04
C HIS A 140 22.00 15.53 -0.11
N ALA A 141 22.29 15.62 1.19
CA ALA A 141 21.48 16.34 2.17
C ALA A 141 21.38 17.84 1.90
N GLU A 142 22.47 18.47 1.43
CA GLU A 142 22.49 19.90 1.07
C GLU A 142 21.68 20.20 -0.20
N ILE A 143 21.56 19.23 -1.10
CA ILE A 143 20.77 19.37 -2.33
C ILE A 143 19.29 19.05 -2.08
N LEU A 144 18.98 18.09 -1.19
CA LEU A 144 17.65 17.52 -1.02
C LEU A 144 16.63 18.57 -0.54
N ALA A 145 16.93 19.28 0.55
CA ALA A 145 15.98 20.22 1.13
C ALA A 145 15.59 21.35 0.15
N PRO A 146 16.53 22.08 -0.51
CA PRO A 146 16.17 23.07 -1.51
C PRO A 146 15.46 22.49 -2.74
N ARG A 147 15.74 21.23 -3.10
CA ARG A 147 15.08 20.54 -4.22
C ARG A 147 13.61 20.25 -3.90
N ILE A 148 13.30 19.70 -2.71
CA ILE A 148 11.95 19.41 -2.27
C ILE A 148 11.14 20.69 -2.13
N GLU A 149 11.70 21.72 -1.50
CA GLU A 149 11.03 23.01 -1.30
C GLU A 149 10.68 23.72 -2.62
N ARG A 150 11.53 23.61 -3.62
CA ARG A 150 11.25 24.18 -4.95
C ARG A 150 10.29 23.35 -5.79
N ARG A 151 10.42 22.01 -5.77
CA ARG A 151 9.63 21.12 -6.63
C ARG A 151 8.30 20.70 -6.00
N HIS A 152 8.27 20.58 -4.68
CA HIS A 152 7.15 20.06 -3.90
C HIS A 152 6.82 20.95 -2.69
N PRO A 153 6.55 22.26 -2.89
CA PRO A 153 6.42 23.23 -1.80
C PRO A 153 5.31 22.87 -0.82
N GLY A 154 4.21 22.26 -1.31
CA GLY A 154 3.12 21.81 -0.46
C GLY A 154 3.51 20.64 0.45
N ALA A 155 4.27 19.68 -0.07
CA ALA A 155 4.80 18.57 0.72
C ALA A 155 5.81 19.07 1.77
N ALA A 156 6.74 19.93 1.36
CA ALA A 156 7.73 20.53 2.27
C ALA A 156 7.05 21.28 3.43
N ARG A 157 6.05 22.11 3.11
CA ARG A 157 5.28 22.83 4.15
C ARG A 157 4.50 21.87 5.03
N ALA A 158 3.86 20.84 4.44
CA ALA A 158 3.12 19.84 5.20
C ALA A 158 4.01 19.12 6.21
N VAL A 159 5.23 18.75 5.82
CA VAL A 159 6.22 18.13 6.71
C VAL A 159 6.65 19.07 7.83
N ARG A 160 7.06 20.32 7.50
CA ARG A 160 7.53 21.26 8.53
C ARG A 160 6.46 21.60 9.59
N GLU A 161 5.21 21.55 9.21
CA GLU A 161 4.09 21.83 10.11
C GLU A 161 3.51 20.57 10.77
N ALA A 162 4.01 19.39 10.41
CA ALA A 162 3.60 18.13 11.02
C ALA A 162 4.27 17.91 12.39
N SER A 163 3.56 17.25 13.28
CA SER A 163 4.11 16.72 14.54
C SER A 163 4.79 15.37 14.30
N LEU A 164 4.35 14.60 13.30
CA LEU A 164 4.86 13.27 12.97
C LEU A 164 4.58 12.98 11.49
N VAL A 165 5.55 12.35 10.83
CA VAL A 165 5.41 11.79 9.48
C VAL A 165 5.38 10.26 9.57
N VAL A 166 4.37 9.64 8.97
CA VAL A 166 4.21 8.18 8.93
C VAL A 166 4.19 7.72 7.48
N ALA A 167 5.18 6.95 7.05
CA ALA A 167 5.12 6.26 5.77
C ALA A 167 4.25 5.01 5.91
N LEU A 168 3.15 5.00 5.15
CA LEU A 168 2.19 3.91 5.14
C LEU A 168 2.82 2.63 4.57
N GLY A 169 2.37 1.49 5.03
CA GLY A 169 2.78 0.18 4.55
C GLY A 169 2.61 0.00 3.04
N GLY A 170 3.34 -0.94 2.52
CA GLY A 170 3.33 -1.26 1.10
C GLY A 170 4.58 -2.04 0.68
N GLY A 171 4.66 -2.37 -0.59
CA GLY A 171 5.83 -3.04 -1.17
C GLY A 171 6.48 -2.17 -2.24
N TYR A 172 6.61 -0.90 -1.98
CA TYR A 172 7.10 0.11 -2.93
C TYR A 172 8.61 0.40 -2.79
N LEU A 173 9.23 0.08 -1.66
CA LEU A 173 10.70 0.16 -1.51
C LEU A 173 11.36 -1.02 -2.23
N THR A 174 11.44 -0.93 -3.54
CA THR A 174 11.93 -1.99 -4.44
C THR A 174 12.38 -1.41 -5.76
N ASP A 175 13.24 -2.12 -6.47
CA ASP A 175 13.66 -1.78 -7.84
C ASP A 175 12.50 -1.81 -8.86
N ALA A 176 11.37 -2.42 -8.52
CA ALA A 176 10.21 -2.50 -9.41
C ALA A 176 9.51 -1.14 -9.61
N ASP A 177 9.67 -0.19 -8.67
CA ASP A 177 9.14 1.18 -8.79
C ASP A 177 10.07 2.20 -8.13
N ILE A 178 11.24 2.41 -8.75
CA ILE A 178 12.27 3.36 -8.28
C ILE A 178 11.73 4.78 -8.07
N PRO A 179 10.87 5.35 -8.96
CA PRO A 179 10.33 6.68 -8.74
C PRO A 179 9.48 6.79 -7.46
N GLN A 180 8.69 5.77 -7.15
CA GLN A 180 7.87 5.73 -5.93
C GLN A 180 8.74 5.55 -4.69
N ALA A 181 9.67 4.61 -4.71
CA ALA A 181 10.63 4.39 -3.64
C ALA A 181 11.40 5.68 -3.32
N GLY A 182 11.95 6.32 -4.36
CA GLY A 182 12.68 7.57 -4.23
C GLY A 182 11.85 8.71 -3.61
N ARG A 183 10.58 8.85 -4.01
CA ARG A 183 9.68 9.87 -3.44
C ARG A 183 9.49 9.70 -1.94
N VAL A 184 9.28 8.48 -1.49
CA VAL A 184 9.08 8.19 -0.06
C VAL A 184 10.36 8.41 0.74
N LEU A 185 11.50 7.95 0.23
CA LEU A 185 12.80 8.17 0.87
C LEU A 185 13.11 9.67 0.98
N ASP A 186 12.90 10.45 -0.09
CA ASP A 186 13.08 11.91 -0.09
C ASP A 186 12.24 12.58 1.01
N LEU A 187 10.97 12.18 1.16
CA LEU A 187 10.08 12.77 2.16
C LEU A 187 10.51 12.42 3.59
N LEU A 188 10.88 11.16 3.84
CA LEU A 188 11.35 10.71 5.15
C LEU A 188 12.68 11.38 5.54
N GLU A 189 13.62 11.44 4.60
CA GLU A 189 14.91 12.10 4.84
C GLU A 189 14.73 13.60 5.08
N TYR A 190 13.85 14.26 4.31
CA TYR A 190 13.51 15.65 4.52
C TYR A 190 12.89 15.88 5.92
N ALA A 191 11.95 15.01 6.34
CA ALA A 191 11.34 15.12 7.66
C ALA A 191 12.39 15.04 8.78
N CYS A 192 13.27 14.04 8.71
CA CYS A 192 14.38 13.91 9.67
C CYS A 192 15.31 15.13 9.63
N GLY A 193 15.61 15.66 8.43
CA GLY A 193 16.49 16.81 8.25
C GLY A 193 15.94 18.13 8.84
N VAL A 194 14.62 18.29 8.89
CA VAL A 194 13.97 19.46 9.52
C VAL A 194 13.53 19.20 10.98
N GLY A 195 13.95 18.08 11.57
CA GLY A 195 13.68 17.76 12.98
C GLY A 195 12.27 17.23 13.25
N VAL A 196 11.52 16.81 12.22
CA VAL A 196 10.20 16.20 12.40
C VAL A 196 10.35 14.69 12.54
N PRO A 197 9.85 14.06 13.62
CA PRO A 197 9.87 12.62 13.78
C PRO A 197 9.21 11.92 12.59
N ALA A 198 9.87 10.86 12.07
CA ALA A 198 9.34 10.07 10.97
C ALA A 198 9.47 8.58 11.28
N ALA A 199 8.53 7.77 10.80
CA ALA A 199 8.55 6.33 10.99
C ALA A 199 7.84 5.61 9.83
N MET A 200 8.07 4.31 9.71
CA MET A 200 7.43 3.44 8.72
C MET A 200 6.63 2.34 9.41
N VAL A 201 5.43 2.04 8.88
CA VAL A 201 4.55 0.97 9.40
C VAL A 201 4.18 0.00 8.29
N GLY A 202 4.05 -1.30 8.59
CA GLY A 202 3.55 -2.32 7.67
C GLY A 202 4.35 -2.49 6.37
N GLN A 203 5.69 -2.30 6.39
CA GLN A 203 6.53 -2.25 5.19
C GLN A 203 6.94 -3.63 4.68
N GLY A 204 6.86 -3.83 3.35
CA GLY A 204 7.64 -4.84 2.64
C GLY A 204 8.80 -4.15 1.91
N ILE A 205 10.03 -4.57 2.16
CA ILE A 205 11.24 -3.92 1.63
C ILE A 205 12.02 -4.90 0.76
N GLY A 206 12.42 -4.42 -0.43
CA GLY A 206 13.28 -5.12 -1.36
C GLY A 206 12.53 -5.86 -2.47
N PRO A 207 13.30 -6.37 -3.47
CA PRO A 207 14.75 -6.20 -3.60
C PRO A 207 15.17 -4.75 -3.85
N LEU A 208 16.36 -4.37 -3.36
CA LEU A 208 17.04 -3.11 -3.63
C LEU A 208 18.43 -3.43 -4.20
N ARG A 209 18.51 -3.66 -5.50
CA ARG A 209 19.74 -3.97 -6.25
C ARG A 209 20.33 -2.74 -6.94
N ASP A 210 19.48 -1.76 -7.25
CA ASP A 210 19.89 -0.49 -7.83
C ASP A 210 20.82 0.27 -6.85
N PRO A 211 22.07 0.62 -7.23
CA PRO A 211 23.04 1.19 -6.30
C PRO A 211 22.62 2.58 -5.78
N GLU A 212 22.02 3.41 -6.64
CA GLU A 212 21.57 4.76 -6.23
C GLU A 212 20.41 4.67 -5.24
N LEU A 213 19.41 3.81 -5.53
CA LEU A 213 18.29 3.59 -4.62
C LEU A 213 18.74 3.00 -3.28
N ARG A 214 19.73 2.08 -3.32
CA ARG A 214 20.30 1.48 -2.11
C ARG A 214 21.03 2.51 -1.25
N GLU A 215 21.84 3.37 -1.85
CA GLU A 215 22.52 4.44 -1.13
C GLU A 215 21.52 5.41 -0.47
N ARG A 216 20.49 5.83 -1.21
CA ARG A 216 19.43 6.69 -0.67
C ARG A 216 18.66 6.01 0.46
N ALA A 217 18.38 4.71 0.34
CA ALA A 217 17.76 3.95 1.41
C ALA A 217 18.63 3.91 2.67
N THR A 218 19.95 3.71 2.54
CA THR A 218 20.91 3.79 3.65
C THR A 218 20.85 5.14 4.36
N GLN A 219 20.85 6.24 3.60
CA GLN A 219 20.83 7.59 4.16
C GLN A 219 19.51 7.93 4.88
N ALA A 220 18.38 7.49 4.34
CA ALA A 220 17.07 7.80 4.88
C ALA A 220 16.66 6.87 6.03
N LEU A 221 16.78 5.53 5.83
CA LEU A 221 16.25 4.55 6.77
C LEU A 221 17.06 4.46 8.08
N GLY A 222 18.36 4.69 8.04
CA GLY A 222 19.22 4.71 9.22
C GLY A 222 18.85 5.79 10.24
N LYS A 223 18.11 6.82 9.83
CA LYS A 223 17.65 7.93 10.70
C LYS A 223 16.30 7.66 11.37
N LEU A 224 15.58 6.60 10.95
CA LEU A 224 14.24 6.33 11.45
C LEU A 224 14.26 5.60 12.79
N PRO A 225 13.53 6.08 13.79
CA PRO A 225 13.43 5.44 15.11
C PRO A 225 12.54 4.19 15.11
N LEU A 226 11.72 3.99 14.04
CA LEU A 226 10.84 2.84 13.91
C LEU A 226 10.61 2.50 12.44
N ILE A 227 10.89 1.23 12.11
CA ILE A 227 10.52 0.59 10.84
C ILE A 227 9.80 -0.71 11.19
N ALA A 228 8.48 -0.75 11.00
CA ALA A 228 7.69 -1.96 11.21
C ALA A 228 7.54 -2.71 9.87
N LEU A 229 8.00 -3.95 9.84
CA LEU A 229 8.00 -4.82 8.67
C LEU A 229 6.79 -5.76 8.71
N ARG A 230 6.18 -5.98 7.55
CA ARG A 230 5.06 -6.92 7.40
C ARG A 230 5.49 -8.37 7.17
N GLU A 231 6.78 -8.62 6.95
CA GLU A 231 7.35 -9.94 6.74
C GLU A 231 8.76 -10.03 7.35
N ARG A 232 9.23 -11.26 7.58
CA ARG A 232 10.53 -11.54 8.19
C ARG A 232 11.58 -12.10 7.23
N ARG A 233 11.20 -12.36 5.98
CA ARG A 233 11.98 -13.13 5.03
C ARG A 233 13.16 -12.34 4.45
N ARG A 234 12.92 -11.13 3.94
CA ARG A 234 13.93 -10.30 3.25
C ARG A 234 14.21 -8.99 3.96
N GLY A 235 13.17 -8.39 4.55
CA GLY A 235 13.25 -7.06 5.14
C GLY A 235 14.32 -6.91 6.22
N PRO A 236 14.38 -7.79 7.23
CA PRO A 236 15.36 -7.65 8.33
C PRO A 236 16.80 -7.69 7.85
N GLU A 237 17.19 -8.71 7.06
CA GLU A 237 18.54 -8.87 6.52
C GLU A 237 18.94 -7.70 5.63
N LEU A 238 18.01 -7.23 4.77
CA LEU A 238 18.27 -6.07 3.92
C LEU A 238 18.51 -4.82 4.75
N LEU A 239 17.70 -4.53 5.76
CA LEU A 239 17.89 -3.37 6.64
C LEU A 239 19.20 -3.43 7.42
N GLU A 240 19.58 -4.60 7.92
CA GLU A 240 20.89 -4.83 8.55
C GLU A 240 22.02 -4.49 7.58
N SER A 241 21.94 -4.96 6.32
CA SER A 241 22.93 -4.68 5.28
C SER A 241 23.01 -3.20 4.86
N LEU A 242 21.97 -2.41 5.18
CA LEU A 242 21.93 -0.95 5.02
C LEU A 242 22.39 -0.21 6.28
N GLY A 243 22.83 -0.92 7.32
CA GLY A 243 23.29 -0.32 8.57
C GLY A 243 22.18 0.25 9.46
N VAL A 244 20.90 -0.15 9.24
CA VAL A 244 19.80 0.28 10.09
C VAL A 244 19.89 -0.41 11.45
N PRO A 245 19.82 0.34 12.57
CA PRO A 245 19.89 -0.25 13.91
C PRO A 245 18.77 -1.28 14.14
N SER A 246 19.10 -2.46 14.61
CA SER A 246 18.13 -3.54 14.90
C SER A 246 17.07 -3.11 15.92
N SER A 247 17.40 -2.19 16.85
CA SER A 247 16.46 -1.59 17.81
C SER A 247 15.34 -0.77 17.16
N SER A 248 15.55 -0.28 15.94
CA SER A 248 14.56 0.47 15.17
C SER A 248 13.63 -0.44 14.34
N VAL A 249 14.00 -1.72 14.16
CA VAL A 249 13.27 -2.66 13.29
C VAL A 249 12.39 -3.58 14.15
N VAL A 250 11.12 -3.76 13.71
CA VAL A 250 10.19 -4.74 14.29
C VAL A 250 9.43 -5.45 13.18
N VAL A 251 9.15 -6.72 13.35
CA VAL A 251 8.30 -7.49 12.45
C VAL A 251 6.90 -7.61 13.04
N THR A 252 5.89 -7.13 12.34
CA THR A 252 4.52 -6.99 12.85
C THR A 252 3.47 -7.77 12.08
N GLY A 253 3.66 -7.94 10.78
CA GLY A 253 2.63 -8.33 9.83
C GLY A 253 2.05 -7.12 9.09
N ASP A 254 1.18 -7.41 8.13
CA ASP A 254 0.52 -6.38 7.31
C ASP A 254 -0.63 -5.73 8.08
N ASP A 255 -0.70 -4.40 8.10
CA ASP A 255 -1.74 -3.66 8.84
C ASP A 255 -3.16 -3.93 8.31
N ALA A 256 -3.29 -4.34 7.04
CA ALA A 256 -4.59 -4.71 6.44
C ALA A 256 -5.23 -5.96 7.07
N ILE A 257 -4.45 -6.78 7.79
CA ILE A 257 -4.94 -7.96 8.55
C ILE A 257 -6.06 -7.57 9.51
N GLU A 258 -5.90 -6.47 10.25
CA GLU A 258 -6.91 -6.03 11.22
C GLU A 258 -8.25 -5.68 10.57
N LEU A 259 -8.22 -5.05 9.39
CA LEU A 259 -9.45 -4.74 8.66
C LEU A 259 -10.17 -6.03 8.21
N ALA A 260 -9.44 -7.00 7.67
CA ALA A 260 -10.01 -8.28 7.21
C ALA A 260 -10.56 -9.12 8.38
N GLN A 261 -9.85 -9.09 9.52
CA GLN A 261 -10.26 -9.75 10.75
C GLN A 261 -11.61 -9.22 11.27
N ASN A 262 -11.83 -7.90 11.22
CA ASN A 262 -13.05 -7.25 11.70
C ASN A 262 -14.32 -7.63 10.91
N VAL A 263 -14.16 -8.14 9.67
CA VAL A 263 -15.28 -8.60 8.83
C VAL A 263 -15.33 -10.13 8.68
N ARG A 264 -14.49 -10.84 9.44
CA ARG A 264 -14.38 -12.30 9.44
C ARG A 264 -15.69 -12.99 9.81
N LYS A 265 -16.11 -13.95 8.99
CA LYS A 265 -17.30 -14.76 9.28
C LYS A 265 -16.97 -15.90 10.24
N VAL A 266 -17.94 -16.28 11.05
CA VAL A 266 -17.85 -17.44 11.95
C VAL A 266 -17.82 -18.73 11.11
N SER A 267 -18.80 -18.89 10.21
CA SER A 267 -18.91 -20.07 9.34
C SER A 267 -17.98 -19.96 8.14
N PRO A 268 -17.38 -21.07 7.68
CA PRO A 268 -16.60 -21.13 6.46
C PRO A 268 -17.45 -20.79 5.24
N GLY A 269 -16.82 -20.20 4.22
CA GLY A 269 -17.42 -20.09 2.90
C GLY A 269 -17.32 -21.41 2.13
N ASN A 270 -17.99 -21.49 0.97
CA ASN A 270 -17.93 -22.64 0.07
C ASN A 270 -17.62 -22.26 -1.37
N ASP A 271 -17.22 -21.03 -1.62
CA ASP A 271 -16.90 -20.53 -2.96
C ASP A 271 -15.38 -20.56 -3.21
N ILE A 272 -14.96 -20.47 -4.47
CA ILE A 272 -13.57 -20.28 -4.88
C ILE A 272 -13.36 -18.82 -5.24
N GLY A 273 -12.56 -18.10 -4.46
CA GLY A 273 -12.16 -16.73 -4.78
C GLY A 273 -11.11 -16.70 -5.89
N VAL A 274 -11.23 -15.76 -6.82
CA VAL A 274 -10.35 -15.67 -7.99
C VAL A 274 -9.90 -14.24 -8.23
N CYS A 275 -8.59 -14.04 -8.39
CA CYS A 275 -8.03 -12.79 -8.93
C CYS A 275 -6.71 -13.06 -9.65
N LEU A 276 -6.64 -12.67 -10.92
CA LEU A 276 -5.39 -12.70 -11.67
C LEU A 276 -4.80 -11.30 -11.78
N ARG A 277 -3.69 -11.09 -11.09
CA ARG A 277 -2.91 -9.85 -11.17
C ARG A 277 -1.97 -9.91 -12.37
N VAL A 278 -2.15 -9.01 -13.33
CA VAL A 278 -1.22 -8.81 -14.45
C VAL A 278 -0.70 -7.38 -14.41
N ALA A 279 0.60 -7.23 -14.33
CA ALA A 279 1.27 -5.93 -14.28
C ALA A 279 2.53 -5.96 -15.14
N LYS A 280 3.11 -4.79 -15.45
CA LYS A 280 4.36 -4.73 -16.22
C LYS A 280 5.49 -5.50 -15.56
N TYR A 281 5.55 -5.50 -14.24
CA TYR A 281 6.52 -6.21 -13.42
C TYR A 281 6.09 -7.66 -13.06
N SER A 282 4.93 -8.11 -13.55
CA SER A 282 4.40 -9.47 -13.41
C SER A 282 3.55 -9.80 -14.63
N PRO A 283 4.17 -10.01 -15.80
CA PRO A 283 3.47 -10.38 -17.03
C PRO A 283 2.95 -11.82 -16.93
N VAL A 284 1.80 -12.08 -17.56
CA VAL A 284 1.19 -13.41 -17.64
C VAL A 284 0.85 -13.73 -19.09
N ALA A 285 1.38 -14.81 -19.62
CA ALA A 285 1.12 -15.25 -20.98
C ALA A 285 -0.35 -15.62 -21.21
N ALA A 286 -0.88 -15.38 -22.41
CA ALA A 286 -2.27 -15.68 -22.77
C ALA A 286 -2.61 -17.16 -22.53
N ARG A 287 -1.69 -18.09 -22.91
CA ARG A 287 -1.85 -19.53 -22.65
C ARG A 287 -2.01 -19.86 -21.17
N ALA A 288 -1.24 -19.22 -20.28
CA ALA A 288 -1.38 -19.40 -18.83
C ALA A 288 -2.74 -18.93 -18.34
N GLN A 289 -3.24 -17.78 -18.85
CA GLN A 289 -4.57 -17.29 -18.52
C GLN A 289 -5.68 -18.25 -18.94
N GLU A 290 -5.55 -18.88 -20.11
CA GLU A 290 -6.48 -19.91 -20.62
C GLU A 290 -6.49 -21.14 -19.72
N ILE A 291 -5.30 -21.66 -19.35
CA ILE A 291 -5.15 -22.81 -18.42
C ILE A 291 -5.77 -22.48 -17.08
N VAL A 292 -5.46 -21.32 -16.48
CA VAL A 292 -6.03 -20.88 -15.21
C VAL A 292 -7.56 -20.83 -15.29
N GLY A 293 -8.13 -20.22 -16.32
CA GLY A 293 -9.58 -20.14 -16.49
C GLY A 293 -10.25 -21.50 -16.67
N ALA A 294 -9.67 -22.40 -17.45
CA ALA A 294 -10.18 -23.76 -17.64
C ALA A 294 -10.14 -24.57 -16.34
N THR A 295 -9.02 -24.51 -15.62
CA THR A 295 -8.82 -25.20 -14.35
C THR A 295 -9.81 -24.71 -13.27
N LEU A 296 -10.03 -23.40 -13.16
CA LEU A 296 -10.96 -22.81 -12.20
C LEU A 296 -12.40 -23.27 -12.45
N ARG A 297 -12.84 -23.31 -13.73
CA ARG A 297 -14.19 -23.78 -14.07
C ARG A 297 -14.34 -25.27 -13.79
N ALA A 298 -13.32 -26.07 -14.06
CA ALA A 298 -13.31 -27.51 -13.75
C ALA A 298 -13.38 -27.74 -12.22
N ALA A 299 -12.59 -27.02 -11.43
CA ALA A 299 -12.59 -27.11 -9.99
C ALA A 299 -13.96 -26.66 -9.39
N ALA A 300 -14.56 -25.59 -9.92
CA ALA A 300 -15.87 -25.14 -9.51
C ALA A 300 -16.95 -26.21 -9.73
N ALA A 301 -16.89 -26.91 -10.87
CA ALA A 301 -17.79 -28.03 -11.15
C ALA A 301 -17.50 -29.25 -10.24
N GLU A 302 -16.23 -29.57 -10.00
CA GLU A 302 -15.80 -30.69 -9.14
C GLU A 302 -16.28 -30.53 -7.69
N PHE A 303 -16.24 -29.30 -7.16
CA PHE A 303 -16.55 -29.00 -5.77
C PHE A 303 -17.98 -28.45 -5.55
N ASP A 304 -18.79 -28.39 -6.57
CA ASP A 304 -20.11 -27.70 -6.53
C ASP A 304 -20.01 -26.29 -5.91
N ALA A 305 -18.95 -25.54 -6.32
CA ALA A 305 -18.60 -24.24 -5.81
C ALA A 305 -18.81 -23.14 -6.87
N ARG A 306 -19.04 -21.91 -6.43
CA ARG A 306 -19.08 -20.76 -7.33
C ARG A 306 -17.71 -20.11 -7.46
N LEU A 307 -17.42 -19.53 -8.62
CA LEU A 307 -16.26 -18.66 -8.81
C LEU A 307 -16.63 -17.22 -8.41
N VAL A 308 -15.90 -16.68 -7.45
CA VAL A 308 -16.08 -15.31 -6.96
C VAL A 308 -14.94 -14.43 -7.49
N PRO A 309 -15.20 -13.59 -8.51
CA PRO A 309 -14.19 -12.65 -8.99
C PRO A 309 -13.94 -11.58 -7.93
N LEU A 310 -12.68 -11.46 -7.51
CA LEU A 310 -12.22 -10.52 -6.49
C LEU A 310 -11.35 -9.44 -7.15
N ILE A 311 -11.62 -8.19 -6.83
CA ILE A 311 -10.93 -7.04 -7.41
C ILE A 311 -10.27 -6.25 -6.29
N ILE A 312 -8.95 -6.16 -6.31
CA ILE A 312 -8.19 -5.42 -5.28
C ILE A 312 -7.58 -4.13 -5.83
N ALA A 313 -7.16 -4.12 -7.10
CA ALA A 313 -6.59 -2.93 -7.72
C ALA A 313 -7.31 -2.59 -9.03
N GLU A 314 -7.61 -1.32 -9.18
CA GLU A 314 -8.22 -0.74 -10.38
C GLU A 314 -7.37 0.45 -10.91
N THR A 315 -6.05 0.34 -10.77
CA THR A 315 -5.08 1.32 -11.29
C THR A 315 -5.16 1.42 -12.81
N PRO A 316 -5.09 2.63 -13.39
CA PRO A 316 -5.09 2.79 -14.83
C PRO A 316 -3.97 2.01 -15.51
N GLY A 317 -4.32 1.29 -16.58
CA GLY A 317 -3.39 0.46 -17.36
C GLY A 317 -3.19 -0.97 -16.86
N SER A 318 -3.65 -1.31 -15.66
CA SER A 318 -3.52 -2.66 -15.09
C SER A 318 -4.64 -2.99 -14.09
N PRO A 319 -5.93 -2.84 -14.46
CA PRO A 319 -7.03 -3.14 -13.54
C PRO A 319 -7.26 -4.64 -13.44
N ASP A 320 -7.32 -5.18 -12.21
CA ASP A 320 -7.57 -6.61 -11.96
C ASP A 320 -8.90 -7.09 -12.57
N ARG A 321 -9.87 -6.18 -12.71
CA ARG A 321 -11.16 -6.47 -13.34
C ARG A 321 -11.02 -6.96 -14.78
N ALA A 322 -10.09 -6.38 -15.54
CA ALA A 322 -9.88 -6.73 -16.95
C ALA A 322 -9.25 -8.13 -17.11
N THR A 323 -8.48 -8.60 -16.15
CA THR A 323 -7.78 -9.89 -16.20
C THR A 323 -8.53 -11.00 -15.46
N THR A 324 -9.33 -10.65 -14.46
CA THR A 324 -10.06 -11.62 -13.63
C THR A 324 -11.41 -12.01 -14.23
N LEU A 325 -12.21 -11.06 -14.75
CA LEU A 325 -13.54 -11.37 -15.27
C LEU A 325 -13.54 -12.37 -16.43
N PRO A 326 -12.58 -12.37 -17.37
CA PRO A 326 -12.51 -13.38 -18.42
C PRO A 326 -12.36 -14.81 -17.88
N LEU A 327 -11.68 -15.01 -16.75
CA LEU A 327 -11.43 -16.35 -16.19
C LEU A 327 -12.71 -17.03 -15.68
N VAL A 328 -13.66 -16.23 -15.18
CA VAL A 328 -14.93 -16.74 -14.61
C VAL A 328 -16.07 -16.79 -15.62
N ARG A 329 -15.84 -16.35 -16.87
CA ARG A 329 -16.85 -16.44 -17.93
C ARG A 329 -17.23 -17.90 -18.21
N GLY A 330 -18.54 -18.14 -18.34
CA GLY A 330 -19.06 -19.49 -18.62
C GLY A 330 -19.15 -20.38 -17.37
N SER A 331 -18.91 -19.86 -16.16
CA SER A 331 -19.27 -20.57 -14.93
C SER A 331 -20.79 -20.68 -14.78
N ALA A 332 -21.27 -21.80 -14.21
CA ALA A 332 -22.71 -22.11 -14.11
C ALA A 332 -23.48 -21.08 -13.25
N ASN A 333 -22.86 -20.58 -12.18
CA ASN A 333 -23.49 -19.66 -11.22
C ASN A 333 -22.60 -18.42 -11.05
N PRO A 334 -22.66 -17.43 -11.94
CA PRO A 334 -21.79 -16.26 -11.89
C PRO A 334 -22.05 -15.44 -10.61
N VAL A 335 -20.95 -15.01 -9.98
CA VAL A 335 -21.00 -14.07 -8.86
C VAL A 335 -20.43 -12.74 -9.34
N GLU A 336 -21.16 -11.66 -9.10
CA GLU A 336 -20.68 -10.33 -9.44
C GLU A 336 -19.59 -9.87 -8.46
N PRO A 337 -18.51 -9.25 -8.95
CA PRO A 337 -17.53 -8.61 -8.10
C PRO A 337 -18.15 -7.39 -7.41
N VAL A 338 -17.59 -6.97 -6.29
CA VAL A 338 -17.93 -5.68 -5.69
C VAL A 338 -17.73 -4.55 -6.71
N GLY A 339 -18.55 -3.51 -6.62
CA GLY A 339 -18.45 -2.33 -7.46
C GLY A 339 -17.10 -1.59 -7.29
N SER A 340 -16.83 -0.68 -8.20
CA SER A 340 -15.69 0.25 -8.06
C SER A 340 -15.97 1.27 -6.96
N PHE A 341 -14.89 1.79 -6.34
CA PHE A 341 -14.96 2.80 -5.28
C PHE A 341 -15.73 2.36 -4.02
N VAL A 342 -15.73 1.08 -3.70
CA VAL A 342 -16.25 0.54 -2.43
C VAL A 342 -15.23 0.76 -1.31
N ARG A 343 -15.66 0.62 -0.07
CA ARG A 343 -14.73 0.56 1.08
C ARG A 343 -13.97 -0.76 1.09
N PRO A 344 -12.69 -0.79 1.51
CA PRO A 344 -11.88 -2.01 1.55
C PRO A 344 -12.53 -3.17 2.31
N ALA A 345 -13.29 -2.85 3.37
CA ALA A 345 -14.04 -3.85 4.14
C ALA A 345 -15.05 -4.66 3.29
N ALA A 346 -15.63 -4.07 2.23
CA ALA A 346 -16.53 -4.78 1.34
C ALA A 346 -15.78 -5.84 0.50
N VAL A 347 -14.54 -5.54 0.06
CA VAL A 347 -13.68 -6.51 -0.64
C VAL A 347 -13.29 -7.65 0.33
N ALA A 348 -12.85 -7.32 1.54
CA ALA A 348 -12.50 -8.32 2.54
C ALA A 348 -13.70 -9.20 2.93
N ALA A 349 -14.90 -8.61 3.02
CA ALA A 349 -16.14 -9.37 3.29
C ALA A 349 -16.52 -10.29 2.12
N GLN A 350 -16.23 -9.90 0.86
CA GLN A 350 -16.43 -10.79 -0.29
C GLN A 350 -15.45 -11.98 -0.26
N VAL A 351 -14.18 -11.75 0.10
CA VAL A 351 -13.20 -12.83 0.34
C VAL A 351 -13.72 -13.83 1.37
N GLY A 352 -14.37 -13.38 2.45
CA GLY A 352 -14.94 -14.23 3.50
C GLY A 352 -16.05 -15.17 3.05
N ARG A 353 -16.50 -15.13 1.78
CA ARG A 353 -17.43 -16.10 1.18
C ARG A 353 -16.73 -17.34 0.65
N CYS A 354 -15.42 -17.28 0.50
CA CYS A 354 -14.63 -18.30 -0.16
C CYS A 354 -14.18 -19.38 0.84
N ARG A 355 -14.08 -20.62 0.36
CA ARG A 355 -13.41 -21.71 1.04
C ARG A 355 -11.90 -21.66 0.82
N ILE A 356 -11.52 -21.35 -0.43
CA ILE A 356 -10.13 -21.13 -0.85
C ILE A 356 -10.03 -19.87 -1.71
N LEU A 357 -8.80 -19.35 -1.85
CA LEU A 357 -8.50 -18.23 -2.75
C LEU A 357 -7.41 -18.64 -3.75
N VAL A 358 -7.64 -18.41 -5.04
CA VAL A 358 -6.64 -18.55 -6.13
C VAL A 358 -6.31 -17.17 -6.64
N THR A 359 -5.09 -16.67 -6.38
CA THR A 359 -4.80 -15.26 -6.65
C THR A 359 -3.33 -14.94 -6.91
N GLY A 360 -3.07 -14.00 -7.85
CA GLY A 360 -1.79 -13.31 -8.00
C GLY A 360 -1.70 -11.99 -7.20
N ALA A 361 -2.73 -11.63 -6.42
CA ALA A 361 -2.80 -10.37 -5.72
C ALA A 361 -2.48 -10.52 -4.23
N TYR A 362 -1.39 -9.90 -3.78
CA TYR A 362 -0.87 -9.99 -2.40
C TYR A 362 -1.93 -9.65 -1.33
N HIS A 363 -2.59 -8.50 -1.41
CA HIS A 363 -3.53 -8.09 -0.36
C HIS A 363 -4.82 -8.94 -0.32
N LEU A 364 -5.22 -9.57 -1.42
CA LEU A 364 -6.29 -10.56 -1.35
C LEU A 364 -5.86 -11.81 -0.58
N ALA A 365 -4.60 -12.23 -0.73
CA ALA A 365 -4.03 -13.30 0.08
C ALA A 365 -3.95 -12.90 1.56
N VAL A 366 -3.55 -11.67 1.88
CA VAL A 366 -3.60 -11.13 3.25
C VAL A 366 -5.03 -11.23 3.80
N PHE A 367 -6.05 -10.77 3.06
CA PHE A 367 -7.44 -10.83 3.49
C PHE A 367 -7.94 -12.27 3.69
N ALA A 368 -7.52 -13.21 2.83
CA ALA A 368 -7.91 -14.61 2.92
C ALA A 368 -7.30 -15.29 4.16
N LEU A 369 -5.97 -15.22 4.30
CA LEU A 369 -5.25 -15.84 5.41
C LEU A 369 -5.71 -15.27 6.76
N SER A 370 -5.96 -13.96 6.85
CA SER A 370 -6.49 -13.31 8.05
C SER A 370 -7.86 -13.85 8.47
N GLN A 371 -8.64 -14.37 7.54
CA GLN A 371 -9.95 -14.97 7.78
C GLN A 371 -9.89 -16.49 7.95
N GLY A 372 -8.70 -17.09 7.83
CA GLY A 372 -8.47 -18.52 7.93
C GLY A 372 -8.78 -19.27 6.63
N ILE A 373 -8.58 -18.61 5.47
CA ILE A 373 -8.83 -19.15 4.14
C ILE A 373 -7.49 -19.42 3.47
N PRO A 374 -7.17 -20.67 3.08
CA PRO A 374 -5.93 -20.99 2.39
C PRO A 374 -5.89 -20.43 0.97
N VAL A 375 -4.67 -20.21 0.50
CA VAL A 375 -4.37 -19.48 -0.74
C VAL A 375 -3.54 -20.34 -1.69
N VAL A 376 -3.96 -20.40 -2.95
CA VAL A 376 -3.11 -20.79 -4.08
C VAL A 376 -2.59 -19.50 -4.69
N GLY A 377 -1.31 -19.21 -4.46
CA GLY A 377 -0.63 -18.01 -4.96
C GLY A 377 -0.14 -18.21 -6.39
N LEU A 378 -0.60 -17.38 -7.31
CA LEU A 378 -0.20 -17.38 -8.71
C LEU A 378 0.93 -16.38 -8.95
N THR A 379 2.10 -16.83 -9.34
CA THR A 379 3.28 -15.97 -9.55
C THR A 379 3.94 -16.20 -10.90
N SER A 380 4.75 -15.24 -11.33
CA SER A 380 5.58 -15.32 -12.54
C SER A 380 6.93 -14.62 -12.36
N THR A 381 7.25 -14.18 -11.14
CA THR A 381 8.51 -13.45 -10.84
C THR A 381 8.95 -13.69 -9.40
N GLU A 382 10.27 -13.73 -9.17
CA GLU A 382 10.89 -13.84 -7.84
C GLU A 382 10.33 -12.82 -6.84
N TYR A 383 10.05 -11.60 -7.30
CA TYR A 383 9.46 -10.54 -6.47
C TYR A 383 8.10 -10.92 -5.86
N TYR A 384 7.25 -11.63 -6.64
CA TYR A 384 5.98 -12.11 -6.13
C TYR A 384 6.14 -13.40 -5.32
N ASP A 385 7.10 -14.26 -5.68
CA ASP A 385 7.43 -15.43 -4.88
C ASP A 385 7.79 -15.05 -3.47
N ASP A 386 8.70 -14.09 -3.29
CA ASP A 386 9.11 -13.59 -1.99
C ASP A 386 7.93 -13.01 -1.18
N LYS A 387 6.99 -12.34 -1.83
CA LYS A 387 5.78 -11.84 -1.17
C LYS A 387 4.87 -12.95 -0.65
N PHE A 388 4.60 -13.96 -1.45
CA PHE A 388 3.75 -15.08 -1.03
C PHE A 388 4.45 -16.00 -0.02
N LEU A 389 5.75 -16.25 -0.21
CA LEU A 389 6.55 -17.00 0.76
C LEU A 389 6.68 -16.25 2.09
N GLY A 390 6.82 -14.91 2.05
CA GLY A 390 6.78 -14.09 3.25
C GLY A 390 5.45 -14.21 4.00
N LEU A 391 4.32 -14.27 3.29
CA LEU A 391 3.02 -14.56 3.91
C LEU A 391 2.98 -15.96 4.50
N ALA A 392 3.46 -16.97 3.78
CA ALA A 392 3.54 -18.36 4.30
C ALA A 392 4.34 -18.42 5.61
N ASP A 393 5.48 -17.72 5.68
CA ASP A 393 6.32 -17.64 6.87
C ASP A 393 5.60 -16.94 8.05
N MET A 394 4.86 -15.86 7.77
CA MET A 394 4.14 -15.09 8.79
C MET A 394 2.91 -15.81 9.32
N PHE A 395 2.20 -16.56 8.48
CA PHE A 395 1.01 -17.32 8.86
C PHE A 395 1.31 -18.77 9.28
N GLY A 396 2.54 -19.24 9.10
CA GLY A 396 2.94 -20.62 9.41
C GLY A 396 2.39 -21.65 8.45
N GLY A 397 2.00 -21.24 7.22
CA GLY A 397 1.43 -22.09 6.19
C GLY A 397 0.21 -21.46 5.49
N GLY A 398 -0.63 -22.33 4.89
CA GLY A 398 -1.86 -21.91 4.20
C GLY A 398 -1.64 -21.24 2.84
N VAL A 399 -0.42 -21.23 2.32
CA VAL A 399 -0.07 -20.73 0.98
C VAL A 399 0.57 -21.83 0.16
N ARG A 400 0.04 -22.08 -1.03
CA ARG A 400 0.62 -22.94 -2.06
C ARG A 400 0.98 -22.10 -3.26
N LEU A 401 2.26 -22.07 -3.61
CA LEU A 401 2.76 -21.30 -4.75
C LEU A 401 2.65 -22.10 -6.03
N VAL A 402 2.16 -21.47 -7.09
CA VAL A 402 2.11 -22.03 -8.45
C VAL A 402 2.66 -20.99 -9.42
N HIS A 403 3.68 -21.39 -10.20
CA HIS A 403 4.29 -20.53 -11.19
C HIS A 403 3.51 -20.57 -12.51
N LEU A 404 3.17 -19.39 -13.04
CA LEU A 404 2.37 -19.25 -14.27
C LEU A 404 3.16 -19.55 -15.56
N ASP A 405 4.48 -19.60 -15.48
CA ASP A 405 5.40 -19.98 -16.55
C ASP A 405 5.86 -21.46 -16.47
N ASP A 406 5.31 -22.21 -15.49
CA ASP A 406 5.57 -23.63 -15.34
C ASP A 406 5.07 -24.41 -16.58
N PRO A 407 5.91 -25.21 -17.24
CA PRO A 407 5.50 -26.07 -18.36
C PRO A 407 4.37 -27.05 -17.98
N GLU A 408 4.34 -27.50 -16.74
CA GLU A 408 3.35 -28.45 -16.18
C GLU A 408 2.21 -27.72 -15.40
N LEU A 409 1.96 -26.45 -15.69
CA LEU A 409 0.91 -25.64 -15.05
C LEU A 409 -0.47 -26.33 -15.09
N SER A 410 -0.79 -27.05 -16.19
CA SER A 410 -2.05 -27.78 -16.34
C SER A 410 -2.21 -28.96 -15.39
N GLU A 411 -1.13 -29.42 -14.75
CA GLU A 411 -1.13 -30.50 -13.75
C GLU A 411 -0.97 -29.94 -12.33
N HIS A 412 -0.05 -29.00 -12.14
CA HIS A 412 0.28 -28.46 -10.83
C HIS A 412 -0.83 -27.57 -10.27
N LEU A 413 -1.49 -26.76 -11.11
CA LEU A 413 -2.55 -25.87 -10.63
C LEU A 413 -3.79 -26.61 -10.12
N PRO A 414 -4.36 -27.61 -10.84
CA PRO A 414 -5.45 -28.43 -10.29
C PRO A 414 -5.07 -29.16 -9.00
N ALA A 415 -3.85 -29.70 -8.93
CA ALA A 415 -3.35 -30.39 -7.74
C ALA A 415 -3.27 -29.43 -6.53
N ALA A 416 -2.75 -28.22 -6.71
CA ALA A 416 -2.67 -27.20 -5.67
C ALA A 416 -4.07 -26.77 -5.20
N ILE A 417 -5.03 -26.59 -6.12
CA ILE A 417 -6.42 -26.23 -5.79
C ILE A 417 -7.09 -27.34 -4.97
N ARG A 418 -6.98 -28.61 -5.38
CA ARG A 418 -7.54 -29.75 -4.61
C ARG A 418 -6.93 -29.85 -3.21
N ALA A 419 -5.62 -29.71 -3.11
CA ALA A 419 -4.93 -29.74 -1.83
C ALA A 419 -5.37 -28.60 -0.91
N ALA A 420 -5.47 -27.37 -1.42
CA ALA A 420 -5.96 -26.22 -0.64
C ALA A 420 -7.42 -26.40 -0.22
N TRP A 421 -8.26 -26.96 -1.10
CA TRP A 421 -9.68 -27.25 -0.79
C TRP A 421 -9.82 -28.27 0.32
N ALA A 422 -9.01 -29.35 0.29
CA ALA A 422 -9.04 -30.43 1.29
C ALA A 422 -8.59 -29.95 2.67
N GLU A 423 -7.52 -29.13 2.76
CA GLU A 423 -6.96 -28.67 4.03
C GLU A 423 -7.67 -27.45 4.64
N ALA A 424 -8.65 -26.85 3.94
CA ALA A 424 -9.21 -25.55 4.30
C ALA A 424 -9.81 -25.50 5.72
N ASP A 425 -10.41 -26.58 6.22
CA ASP A 425 -10.94 -26.61 7.59
C ASP A 425 -9.83 -26.82 8.63
N ASP A 426 -8.83 -27.61 8.31
CA ASP A 426 -7.74 -27.98 9.22
C ASP A 426 -6.83 -26.77 9.52
N VAL A 427 -6.50 -25.95 8.50
CA VAL A 427 -5.61 -24.80 8.65
C VAL A 427 -6.30 -23.56 9.23
N ARG A 428 -7.62 -23.50 9.21
CA ARG A 428 -8.42 -22.31 9.55
C ARG A 428 -8.10 -21.72 10.90
N ALA A 429 -8.09 -22.54 11.95
CA ALA A 429 -7.89 -22.10 13.32
C ALA A 429 -6.46 -21.54 13.51
N ALA A 430 -5.46 -22.22 12.95
CA ALA A 430 -4.06 -21.82 13.03
C ALA A 430 -3.82 -20.49 12.30
N LEU A 431 -4.35 -20.33 11.08
CA LEU A 431 -4.24 -19.08 10.32
C LEU A 431 -4.86 -17.90 11.07
N ARG A 432 -6.02 -18.08 11.67
CA ARG A 432 -6.68 -17.05 12.48
C ARG A 432 -5.88 -16.68 13.72
N ALA A 433 -5.31 -17.65 14.42
CA ALA A 433 -4.45 -17.38 15.57
C ALA A 433 -3.21 -16.55 15.15
N ARG A 434 -2.59 -16.90 14.03
CA ARG A 434 -1.47 -16.12 13.50
C ARG A 434 -1.86 -14.70 13.07
N ALA A 435 -3.07 -14.51 12.53
CA ALA A 435 -3.61 -13.18 12.26
C ALA A 435 -3.77 -12.35 13.55
N ASP A 436 -4.32 -12.96 14.62
CA ASP A 436 -4.52 -12.32 15.92
C ASP A 436 -3.16 -11.88 16.53
N GLU A 437 -2.13 -12.72 16.46
CA GLU A 437 -0.75 -12.41 16.89
C GLU A 437 -0.16 -11.23 16.10
N GLN A 438 -0.30 -11.22 14.78
CA GLN A 438 0.21 -10.16 13.92
C GLN A 438 -0.49 -8.82 14.19
N VAL A 439 -1.80 -8.81 14.41
CA VAL A 439 -2.54 -7.61 14.80
C VAL A 439 -2.05 -7.06 16.13
N LEU A 440 -1.78 -7.93 17.11
CA LEU A 440 -1.20 -7.51 18.39
C LEU A 440 0.20 -6.92 18.20
N GLY A 441 1.06 -7.57 17.41
CA GLY A 441 2.38 -7.07 17.06
C GLY A 441 2.34 -5.70 16.39
N SER A 442 1.42 -5.51 15.43
CA SER A 442 1.21 -4.23 14.76
C SER A 442 0.71 -3.14 15.74
N ARG A 443 -0.22 -3.46 16.64
CA ARG A 443 -0.67 -2.51 17.67
C ARG A 443 0.46 -2.08 18.60
N ASN A 444 1.31 -3.00 19.01
CA ASN A 444 2.50 -2.68 19.83
C ASN A 444 3.49 -1.77 19.09
N ALA A 445 3.66 -1.95 17.78
CA ALA A 445 4.47 -1.03 16.97
C ALA A 445 3.84 0.37 16.88
N PHE A 446 2.51 0.46 16.81
CA PHE A 446 1.82 1.76 16.85
C PHE A 446 1.95 2.44 18.22
N GLU A 447 1.96 1.72 19.34
CA GLU A 447 2.27 2.31 20.65
C GLU A 447 3.69 2.89 20.68
N ARG A 448 4.68 2.21 20.08
CA ARG A 448 6.02 2.79 19.89
C ARG A 448 6.02 4.03 19.02
N LEU A 449 5.24 4.02 17.91
CA LEU A 449 5.05 5.17 17.04
C LEU A 449 4.48 6.37 17.82
N PHE A 450 3.44 6.14 18.62
CA PHE A 450 2.81 7.19 19.43
C PHE A 450 3.78 7.75 20.48
N GLY A 451 4.59 6.90 21.10
CA GLY A 451 5.63 7.30 22.05
C GLY A 451 6.72 8.21 21.45
N LEU A 452 6.85 8.32 20.12
CA LEU A 452 7.79 9.27 19.50
C LEU A 452 7.41 10.72 19.78
N LEU A 453 6.09 11.04 19.79
CA LEU A 453 5.62 12.40 20.12
C LEU A 453 5.64 12.69 21.62
N GLU A 454 5.40 11.69 22.44
CA GLU A 454 5.34 11.88 23.90
C GLU A 454 6.73 12.22 24.46
N ARG A 455 7.81 11.67 23.90
CA ARG A 455 9.20 11.95 24.31
C ARG A 455 9.68 13.35 23.93
N THR A 456 9.31 13.84 22.74
CA THR A 456 9.68 15.19 22.30
C THR A 456 9.10 16.30 23.19
N HIS A 457 7.96 16.06 23.83
CA HIS A 457 7.37 17.02 24.77
C HIS A 457 8.05 17.04 26.14
N THR A 458 8.69 15.92 26.56
CA THR A 458 9.37 15.82 27.85
C THR A 458 10.79 16.42 27.83
N GLU A 459 11.42 16.47 26.66
CA GLU A 459 12.77 17.05 26.48
C GLU A 459 12.75 18.58 26.29
N HIS A 460 11.58 19.18 26.08
CA HIS A 460 11.39 20.63 25.88
C HIS A 460 10.59 21.28 27.00
N ALA A 461 10.20 20.55 28.05
CA ALA A 461 9.56 21.01 29.27
C ALA A 461 10.55 21.03 30.45
#